data_e058d23269d9c31dbaa9b807caa9c5bf
#
_entry.id   e058d23269d9c31dbaa9b807caa9c5bf
#
_cell.length_a   1.000
_cell.length_b   1.000
_cell.length_c   1.000
_cell.angle_alpha   90.00
_cell.angle_beta   90.00
_cell.angle_gamma   90.00
#
_symmetry.space_group_name_H-M   'P 1'
#
loop_
_entity.id
_entity.type
_entity.pdbx_description
1 polymer ?
#
loop_
_entity_poly.entity_id
_entity_poly.type
_entity_poly.pdbx_seq_one_letter_code
_entity_poly.pdbx_strand_id
1 'polypeptide(L)'
;MCCRYFIEDTTEMQTIIGDMLRSSLVQKWNALSPIKTCGEISPTDIVPVIASNLSRQRAVFPMKWGFTGKTLLMNARVETAAVKPTFREAWKSHRCIVPASYYFEWEHLINQNGRKKTGDKYAIQPQGNNTTWLCGLYRFENDLPFFVVLTREPGEQIRFIHDRMPLILPEHLVNEWINPDADPAELVKAAVTDVIAEKAI
;
A
#
# COMPACT_ATOMS: atom_id res chain seq x y z
N MET A 1 11.72 4.44 -1.04
CA MET A 1 10.32 4.19 -1.49
C MET A 1 9.87 2.89 -0.89
N CYS A 2 8.68 2.86 -0.30
CA CYS A 2 8.13 1.67 0.36
C CYS A 2 8.18 0.46 -0.59
N CYS A 3 8.97 -0.53 -0.25
CA CYS A 3 9.12 -1.77 -1.02
C CYS A 3 8.94 -3.02 -0.15
N ARG A 4 8.57 -2.83 1.13
CA ARG A 4 8.32 -3.89 2.10
C ARG A 4 7.30 -3.42 3.13
N TYR A 5 6.40 -4.31 3.51
CA TYR A 5 5.55 -4.14 4.67
C TYR A 5 5.31 -5.50 5.34
N PHE A 6 4.70 -5.49 6.50
CA PHE A 6 4.46 -6.69 7.30
C PHE A 6 2.98 -6.86 7.61
N ILE A 7 2.52 -8.08 7.58
CA ILE A 7 1.19 -8.49 8.03
C ILE A 7 1.38 -9.41 9.24
N GLU A 8 0.96 -8.94 10.41
CA GLU A 8 0.90 -9.74 11.62
C GLU A 8 -0.39 -10.56 11.67
N ASP A 9 -0.36 -11.65 12.41
CA ASP A 9 -1.52 -12.51 12.64
C ASP A 9 -2.39 -11.93 13.77
N THR A 10 -3.12 -10.85 13.46
CA THR A 10 -4.06 -10.19 14.38
C THR A 10 -5.51 -10.58 14.07
N THR A 11 -6.42 -10.45 15.03
CA THR A 11 -7.86 -10.71 14.82
C THR A 11 -8.44 -9.87 13.67
N GLU A 12 -8.00 -8.61 13.54
CA GLU A 12 -8.44 -7.73 12.47
C GLU A 12 -7.96 -8.24 11.09
N MET A 13 -6.69 -8.63 10.98
CA MET A 13 -6.15 -9.20 9.74
C MET A 13 -6.80 -10.54 9.40
N GLN A 14 -7.08 -11.39 10.38
CA GLN A 14 -7.83 -12.64 10.18
C GLN A 14 -9.22 -12.39 9.59
N THR A 15 -9.91 -11.35 10.05
CA THR A 15 -11.22 -10.95 9.51
C THR A 15 -11.09 -10.51 8.04
N ILE A 16 -10.11 -9.67 7.72
CA ILE A 16 -9.84 -9.20 6.37
C ILE A 16 -9.49 -10.38 5.44
N ILE A 17 -8.65 -11.31 5.92
CA ILE A 17 -8.27 -12.51 5.17
C ILE A 17 -9.50 -13.40 4.93
N GLY A 18 -10.35 -13.60 5.94
CA GLY A 18 -11.61 -14.33 5.82
C GLY A 18 -12.54 -13.74 4.76
N ASP A 19 -12.63 -12.42 4.67
CA ASP A 19 -13.40 -11.73 3.63
C ASP A 19 -12.79 -11.95 2.24
N MET A 20 -11.48 -11.90 2.10
CA MET A 20 -10.77 -12.18 0.84
C MET A 20 -11.04 -13.60 0.36
N LEU A 21 -11.05 -14.60 1.24
CA LEU A 21 -11.24 -16.00 0.87
C LEU A 21 -12.60 -16.29 0.22
N ARG A 22 -13.59 -15.39 0.37
CA ARG A 22 -14.89 -15.46 -0.33
C ARG A 22 -14.81 -14.95 -1.77
N SER A 23 -13.71 -14.33 -2.18
CA SER A 23 -13.55 -13.82 -3.55
C SER A 23 -13.31 -14.95 -4.55
N SER A 24 -14.00 -14.91 -5.68
CA SER A 24 -13.77 -15.82 -6.80
C SER A 24 -12.37 -15.71 -7.42
N LEU A 25 -11.67 -14.61 -7.16
CA LEU A 25 -10.29 -14.39 -7.62
C LEU A 25 -9.27 -15.27 -6.87
N VAL A 26 -9.62 -15.78 -5.69
CA VAL A 26 -8.72 -16.67 -4.91
C VAL A 26 -8.32 -17.91 -5.72
N GLN A 27 -9.29 -18.56 -6.36
CA GLN A 27 -9.00 -19.75 -7.19
C GLN A 27 -8.13 -19.38 -8.41
N LYS A 28 -8.39 -18.26 -9.05
CA LYS A 28 -7.60 -17.78 -10.20
C LYS A 28 -6.15 -17.51 -9.82
N TRP A 29 -5.92 -16.84 -8.68
CA TRP A 29 -4.59 -16.56 -8.21
C TRP A 29 -3.84 -17.81 -7.74
N ASN A 30 -4.48 -18.68 -6.96
CA ASN A 30 -3.85 -19.93 -6.46
C ASN A 30 -3.41 -20.87 -7.59
N ALA A 31 -4.03 -20.78 -8.76
CA ALA A 31 -3.58 -21.53 -9.94
C ALA A 31 -2.26 -20.97 -10.52
N LEU A 32 -1.87 -19.74 -10.18
CA LEU A 32 -0.68 -19.08 -10.71
C LEU A 32 0.44 -18.95 -9.66
N SER A 33 0.07 -18.53 -8.44
CA SER A 33 1.01 -18.26 -7.35
C SER A 33 0.27 -18.25 -6.02
N PRO A 34 0.89 -18.65 -4.90
CA PRO A 34 0.26 -18.62 -3.59
C PRO A 34 -0.07 -17.20 -3.14
N ILE A 35 -1.22 -17.05 -2.47
CA ILE A 35 -1.61 -15.80 -1.81
C ILE A 35 -0.92 -15.73 -0.45
N LYS A 36 -0.25 -14.62 -0.18
CA LYS A 36 0.47 -14.39 1.06
C LYS A 36 -0.40 -13.56 2.02
N THR A 37 -0.65 -14.11 3.20
CA THR A 37 -1.57 -13.55 4.19
C THR A 37 -0.90 -13.11 5.48
N CYS A 38 0.40 -13.40 5.67
CA CYS A 38 1.18 -13.00 6.84
C CYS A 38 2.67 -12.88 6.52
N GLY A 39 3.41 -12.27 7.43
CA GLY A 39 4.85 -12.08 7.32
C GLY A 39 5.25 -10.86 6.48
N GLU A 40 6.51 -10.80 6.10
CA GLU A 40 7.06 -9.69 5.31
C GLU A 40 6.60 -9.81 3.85
N ILE A 41 5.96 -8.77 3.34
CA ILE A 41 5.41 -8.66 2.00
C ILE A 41 6.36 -7.89 1.09
N SER A 42 6.54 -8.39 -0.11
CA SER A 42 7.45 -7.86 -1.14
C SER A 42 6.70 -7.55 -2.45
N PRO A 43 7.21 -6.66 -3.30
CA PRO A 43 6.70 -6.54 -4.66
C PRO A 43 6.61 -7.89 -5.36
N THR A 44 5.54 -8.08 -6.12
CA THR A 44 5.09 -9.31 -6.78
C THR A 44 4.34 -10.32 -5.90
N ASP A 45 4.32 -10.17 -4.58
CA ASP A 45 3.43 -10.96 -3.72
C ASP A 45 1.96 -10.65 -4.02
N ILE A 46 1.10 -11.66 -3.87
CA ILE A 46 -0.36 -11.54 -3.97
C ILE A 46 -0.89 -11.51 -2.54
N VAL A 47 -1.64 -10.47 -2.21
CA VAL A 47 -2.02 -10.14 -0.83
C VAL A 47 -3.47 -9.67 -0.73
N PRO A 48 -4.08 -9.68 0.48
CA PRO A 48 -5.39 -9.08 0.71
C PRO A 48 -5.36 -7.57 0.47
N VAL A 49 -6.29 -7.05 -0.35
CA VAL A 49 -6.46 -5.63 -0.65
C VAL A 49 -7.93 -5.27 -0.60
N ILE A 50 -8.26 -4.17 0.08
CA ILE A 50 -9.62 -3.65 0.22
C ILE A 50 -9.92 -2.70 -0.93
N ALA A 51 -11.04 -2.91 -1.63
CA ALA A 51 -11.51 -2.04 -2.70
C ALA A 51 -13.04 -2.08 -2.79
N SER A 52 -13.63 -1.20 -3.60
CA SER A 52 -15.05 -1.29 -3.95
C SER A 52 -15.31 -2.42 -4.93
N ASN A 53 -16.37 -3.19 -4.67
CA ASN A 53 -16.92 -4.13 -5.65
C ASN A 53 -17.81 -3.41 -6.68
N LEU A 54 -18.39 -4.17 -7.61
CA LEU A 54 -19.30 -3.64 -8.65
C LEU A 54 -20.56 -2.96 -8.08
N SER A 55 -20.98 -3.33 -6.87
CA SER A 55 -22.09 -2.71 -6.14
C SER A 55 -21.63 -1.53 -5.26
N ARG A 56 -20.40 -1.06 -5.42
CA ARG A 56 -19.79 0.04 -4.65
C ARG A 56 -19.69 -0.22 -3.13
N GLN A 57 -19.71 -1.49 -2.76
CA GLN A 57 -19.53 -1.90 -1.37
C GLN A 57 -18.07 -2.29 -1.11
N ARG A 58 -17.62 -2.09 0.12
CA ARG A 58 -16.31 -2.58 0.59
C ARG A 58 -16.23 -4.10 0.41
N ALA A 59 -15.17 -4.55 -0.22
CA ALA A 59 -14.83 -5.95 -0.37
C ALA A 59 -13.32 -6.15 -0.31
N VAL A 60 -12.88 -7.39 -0.08
CA VAL A 60 -11.47 -7.73 -0.04
C VAL A 60 -11.14 -8.66 -1.20
N PHE A 61 -10.10 -8.33 -1.94
CA PHE A 61 -9.65 -9.07 -3.11
C PHE A 61 -8.18 -9.44 -2.98
N PRO A 62 -7.77 -10.63 -3.45
CA PRO A 62 -6.36 -10.90 -3.65
C PRO A 62 -5.86 -10.08 -4.84
N MET A 63 -4.82 -9.27 -4.63
CA MET A 63 -4.21 -8.46 -5.68
C MET A 63 -2.69 -8.60 -5.66
N LYS A 64 -2.06 -8.54 -6.82
CA LYS A 64 -0.60 -8.61 -6.96
C LYS A 64 0.03 -7.23 -6.85
N TRP A 65 1.09 -7.12 -6.04
CA TRP A 65 1.79 -5.86 -5.87
C TRP A 65 2.72 -5.54 -7.03
N GLY A 66 2.46 -4.45 -7.72
CA GLY A 66 3.26 -3.88 -8.79
C GLY A 66 2.63 -4.02 -10.17
N PHE A 67 2.47 -2.89 -10.87
CA PHE A 67 2.02 -2.87 -12.26
C PHE A 67 3.14 -3.35 -13.18
N THR A 68 2.80 -4.20 -14.15
CA THR A 68 3.74 -4.65 -15.17
C THR A 68 4.00 -3.55 -16.21
N GLY A 69 5.23 -3.50 -16.71
CA GLY A 69 5.67 -2.52 -17.71
C GLY A 69 7.10 -2.78 -18.14
N LYS A 70 7.79 -1.80 -18.72
CA LYS A 70 9.23 -1.91 -19.00
C LYS A 70 10.03 -2.19 -17.71
N THR A 71 9.57 -1.65 -16.60
CA THR A 71 10.04 -1.94 -15.24
C THR A 71 8.84 -2.16 -14.36
N LEU A 72 9.00 -2.92 -13.28
CA LEU A 72 7.96 -3.11 -12.28
C LEU A 72 7.69 -1.78 -11.57
N LEU A 73 6.43 -1.30 -11.62
CA LEU A 73 5.99 -0.10 -10.92
C LEU A 73 5.30 -0.51 -9.62
N MET A 74 5.99 -0.42 -8.49
CA MET A 74 5.46 -0.79 -7.18
C MET A 74 4.82 0.37 -6.43
N ASN A 75 5.15 1.62 -6.81
CA ASN A 75 4.67 2.83 -6.15
C ASN A 75 4.24 3.90 -7.17
N ALA A 76 3.31 4.76 -6.77
CA ALA A 76 2.93 5.96 -7.49
C ALA A 76 3.03 7.18 -6.56
N ARG A 77 3.55 8.30 -7.06
CA ARG A 77 3.58 9.57 -6.30
C ARG A 77 2.21 10.21 -6.31
N VAL A 78 1.65 10.53 -5.14
CA VAL A 78 0.34 11.17 -5.01
C VAL A 78 0.27 12.49 -5.78
N GLU A 79 1.36 13.26 -5.80
CA GLU A 79 1.44 14.57 -6.44
C GLU A 79 1.25 14.53 -7.97
N THR A 80 1.46 13.36 -8.56
CA THR A 80 1.38 13.21 -10.03
C THR A 80 0.44 12.09 -10.47
N ALA A 81 -0.15 11.33 -9.56
CA ALA A 81 -1.02 10.19 -9.89
C ALA A 81 -2.24 10.61 -10.71
N ALA A 82 -2.83 11.77 -10.39
CA ALA A 82 -4.00 12.32 -11.10
C ALA A 82 -3.74 12.65 -12.59
N VAL A 83 -2.49 12.94 -12.97
CA VAL A 83 -2.15 13.41 -14.32
C VAL A 83 -1.37 12.41 -15.15
N LYS A 84 -0.61 11.53 -14.52
CA LYS A 84 0.20 10.52 -15.26
C LYS A 84 -0.70 9.49 -15.95
N PRO A 85 -0.53 9.23 -17.26
CA PRO A 85 -1.36 8.29 -18.01
C PRO A 85 -1.45 6.90 -17.37
N THR A 86 -0.36 6.43 -16.72
CA THR A 86 -0.30 5.13 -16.07
C THR A 86 -1.25 5.00 -14.87
N PHE A 87 -1.56 6.11 -14.19
CA PHE A 87 -2.25 6.09 -12.90
C PHE A 87 -3.58 6.87 -12.90
N ARG A 88 -3.77 7.82 -13.84
CA ARG A 88 -4.91 8.76 -13.80
C ARG A 88 -6.28 8.09 -13.79
N GLU A 89 -6.45 6.98 -14.50
CA GLU A 89 -7.73 6.27 -14.52
C GLU A 89 -7.96 5.54 -13.18
N ALA A 90 -6.91 4.90 -12.65
CA ALA A 90 -6.97 4.26 -11.35
C ALA A 90 -7.17 5.29 -10.21
N TRP A 91 -6.57 6.48 -10.32
CA TRP A 91 -6.78 7.59 -9.40
C TRP A 91 -8.26 8.00 -9.30
N LYS A 92 -8.96 8.01 -10.42
CA LYS A 92 -10.39 8.38 -10.47
C LYS A 92 -11.29 7.33 -9.86
N SER A 93 -11.09 6.04 -10.19
CA SER A 93 -12.13 5.02 -9.97
C SER A 93 -11.62 3.69 -9.41
N HIS A 94 -10.32 3.46 -9.34
CA HIS A 94 -9.74 2.20 -8.90
C HIS A 94 -8.77 2.41 -7.73
N ARG A 95 -9.29 3.01 -6.67
CA ARG A 95 -8.56 3.21 -5.43
C ARG A 95 -8.74 2.01 -4.52
N CYS A 96 -7.68 1.68 -3.77
CA CYS A 96 -7.69 0.56 -2.84
C CYS A 96 -6.93 0.91 -1.57
N ILE A 97 -7.13 0.08 -0.55
CA ILE A 97 -6.37 0.11 0.70
C ILE A 97 -5.65 -1.21 0.88
N VAL A 98 -4.38 -1.13 1.19
CA VAL A 98 -3.53 -2.27 1.53
C VAL A 98 -3.37 -2.29 3.05
N PRO A 99 -4.03 -3.22 3.76
CA PRO A 99 -3.87 -3.35 5.20
C PRO A 99 -2.49 -3.92 5.53
N ALA A 100 -1.79 -3.28 6.45
CA ALA A 100 -0.48 -3.68 6.92
C ALA A 100 -0.42 -3.47 8.44
N SER A 101 0.41 -4.22 9.16
CA SER A 101 0.72 -3.90 10.55
C SER A 101 1.67 -2.71 10.60
N TYR A 102 2.74 -2.77 9.81
CA TYR A 102 3.72 -1.70 9.63
C TYR A 102 4.40 -1.85 8.27
N TYR A 103 5.09 -0.79 7.82
CA TYR A 103 5.92 -0.87 6.63
C TYR A 103 7.40 -0.71 7.00
N PHE A 104 8.27 -1.19 6.11
CA PHE A 104 9.70 -1.04 6.27
C PHE A 104 10.25 0.02 5.33
N GLU A 105 11.23 0.77 5.85
CA GLU A 105 12.07 1.65 5.06
C GLU A 105 13.51 1.59 5.55
N TRP A 106 14.45 1.87 4.66
CA TRP A 106 15.88 1.86 4.96
C TRP A 106 16.40 3.28 4.96
N GLU A 107 17.23 3.57 5.95
CA GLU A 107 17.91 4.84 6.04
C GLU A 107 18.79 5.09 4.81
N HIS A 108 18.66 6.26 4.23
CA HIS A 108 19.48 6.72 3.12
C HIS A 108 20.66 7.53 3.62
N LEU A 109 21.82 6.89 3.74
CA LEU A 109 23.07 7.54 4.11
C LEU A 109 23.83 8.04 2.87
N ILE A 110 24.59 9.12 3.06
CA ILE A 110 25.58 9.59 2.07
C ILE A 110 26.96 9.35 2.68
N ASN A 111 27.78 8.54 2.03
CA ASN A 111 29.14 8.30 2.48
C ASN A 111 30.05 9.51 2.18
N GLN A 112 31.29 9.48 2.70
CA GLN A 112 32.28 10.56 2.53
C GLN A 112 32.60 10.88 1.06
N ASN A 113 32.33 9.97 0.13
CA ASN A 113 32.52 10.13 -1.31
C ASN A 113 31.26 10.59 -2.05
N GLY A 114 30.18 11.02 -1.34
CA GLY A 114 28.92 11.46 -1.92
C GLY A 114 28.05 10.34 -2.49
N ARG A 115 28.40 9.06 -2.26
CA ARG A 115 27.62 7.91 -2.75
C ARG A 115 26.56 7.51 -1.74
N LYS A 116 25.37 7.21 -2.24
CA LYS A 116 24.27 6.67 -1.41
C LYS A 116 24.66 5.29 -0.87
N LYS A 117 24.41 5.11 0.42
CA LYS A 117 24.56 3.84 1.16
C LYS A 117 23.26 3.55 1.90
N THR A 118 22.83 2.30 1.91
CA THR A 118 21.73 1.83 2.74
C THR A 118 22.19 1.72 4.17
N GLY A 119 21.48 2.37 5.08
CA GLY A 119 21.69 2.31 6.53
C GLY A 119 20.77 1.29 7.19
N ASP A 120 20.36 1.61 8.42
CA ASP A 120 19.50 0.74 9.22
C ASP A 120 18.10 0.56 8.61
N LYS A 121 17.49 -0.60 8.86
CA LYS A 121 16.09 -0.90 8.52
C LYS A 121 15.19 -0.43 9.68
N TYR A 122 14.09 0.21 9.35
CA TYR A 122 13.09 0.68 10.31
C TYR A 122 11.73 0.07 10.01
N ALA A 123 11.03 -0.36 11.06
CA ALA A 123 9.61 -0.66 11.04
C ALA A 123 8.85 0.62 11.41
N ILE A 124 7.89 1.02 10.59
CA ILE A 124 7.22 2.32 10.71
C ILE A 124 5.70 2.11 10.66
N GLN A 125 4.98 2.72 11.61
CA GLN A 125 3.52 2.64 11.72
C GLN A 125 2.94 3.94 12.29
N PRO A 126 1.64 4.22 12.09
CA PRO A 126 0.97 5.32 12.77
C PRO A 126 1.01 5.15 14.28
N GLN A 127 1.20 6.26 15.00
CA GLN A 127 1.18 6.23 16.45
C GLN A 127 -0.21 5.87 16.98
N GLY A 128 -0.28 4.89 17.91
CA GLY A 128 -1.51 4.50 18.59
C GLY A 128 -2.48 3.65 17.78
N ASN A 129 -2.11 3.19 16.59
CA ASN A 129 -2.91 2.31 15.75
C ASN A 129 -2.25 0.93 15.58
N ASN A 130 -3.09 -0.12 15.56
CA ASN A 130 -2.62 -1.50 15.33
C ASN A 130 -2.53 -1.86 13.84
N THR A 131 -3.21 -1.10 12.97
CA THR A 131 -3.24 -1.33 11.53
C THR A 131 -2.87 -0.08 10.77
N THR A 132 -1.98 -0.23 9.81
CA THR A 132 -1.54 0.80 8.87
C THR A 132 -2.31 0.69 7.57
N TRP A 133 -3.18 1.66 7.27
CA TRP A 133 -4.03 1.68 6.09
C TRP A 133 -3.32 2.36 4.92
N LEU A 134 -2.55 1.59 4.15
CA LEU A 134 -1.78 2.11 3.02
C LEU A 134 -2.71 2.37 1.83
N CYS A 135 -2.72 3.59 1.32
CA CYS A 135 -3.47 3.91 0.11
C CYS A 135 -2.79 3.38 -1.13
N GLY A 136 -3.58 2.82 -2.02
CA GLY A 136 -3.13 2.29 -3.29
C GLY A 136 -4.05 2.62 -4.45
N LEU A 137 -3.56 2.30 -5.63
CA LEU A 137 -4.31 2.29 -6.89
C LEU A 137 -4.21 0.91 -7.49
N TYR A 138 -5.29 0.43 -8.13
CA TYR A 138 -5.24 -0.85 -8.82
C TYR A 138 -5.72 -0.75 -10.27
N ARG A 139 -5.34 -1.72 -11.07
CA ARG A 139 -5.83 -1.94 -12.42
C ARG A 139 -5.90 -3.44 -12.71
N PHE A 140 -6.64 -3.79 -13.74
CA PHE A 140 -6.66 -5.17 -14.22
C PHE A 140 -5.60 -5.39 -15.29
N GLU A 141 -4.88 -6.50 -15.18
CA GLU A 141 -3.95 -7.01 -16.17
C GLU A 141 -4.31 -8.49 -16.41
N ASN A 142 -4.70 -8.84 -17.65
CA ASN A 142 -5.19 -10.18 -17.98
C ASN A 142 -6.30 -10.69 -17.02
N ASP A 143 -7.30 -9.83 -16.75
CA ASP A 143 -8.43 -10.11 -15.87
C ASP A 143 -8.10 -10.37 -14.39
N LEU A 144 -6.89 -10.05 -13.96
CA LEU A 144 -6.44 -10.14 -12.58
C LEU A 144 -6.06 -8.75 -12.04
N PRO A 145 -6.37 -8.42 -10.79
CA PRO A 145 -6.07 -7.12 -10.22
C PRO A 145 -4.62 -7.02 -9.74
N PHE A 146 -3.97 -5.94 -10.13
CA PHE A 146 -2.64 -5.54 -9.69
C PHE A 146 -2.73 -4.18 -9.00
N PHE A 147 -1.92 -3.94 -7.97
CA PHE A 147 -1.93 -2.67 -7.25
C PHE A 147 -0.55 -2.03 -7.14
N VAL A 148 -0.55 -0.74 -6.88
CA VAL A 148 0.64 0.05 -6.49
C VAL A 148 0.32 0.82 -5.21
N VAL A 149 1.32 1.04 -4.35
CA VAL A 149 1.17 1.87 -3.15
C VAL A 149 1.40 3.33 -3.52
N LEU A 150 0.52 4.21 -3.06
CA LEU A 150 0.72 5.65 -3.18
C LEU A 150 1.75 6.13 -2.16
N THR A 151 2.62 7.04 -2.59
CA THR A 151 3.63 7.65 -1.74
C THR A 151 3.54 9.17 -1.75
N ARG A 152 3.96 9.79 -0.65
CA ARG A 152 4.00 11.22 -0.43
C ARG A 152 5.32 11.67 0.22
N GLU A 153 5.50 12.96 0.43
CA GLU A 153 6.57 13.47 1.27
C GLU A 153 6.44 12.97 2.71
N PRO A 154 7.55 12.64 3.41
CA PRO A 154 7.53 12.11 4.76
C PRO A 154 7.19 13.18 5.78
N GLY A 155 6.64 12.74 6.92
CA GLY A 155 6.61 13.54 8.14
C GLY A 155 8.02 13.84 8.66
N GLU A 156 8.17 14.89 9.48
CA GLU A 156 9.47 15.31 10.04
C GLU A 156 10.16 14.18 10.81
N GLN A 157 9.38 13.35 11.53
CA GLN A 157 9.89 12.29 12.40
C GLN A 157 10.68 11.21 11.66
N ILE A 158 10.43 11.02 10.36
CA ILE A 158 11.06 9.95 9.56
C ILE A 158 11.82 10.47 8.34
N ARG A 159 11.94 11.80 8.21
CA ARG A 159 12.65 12.44 7.07
C ARG A 159 14.13 12.02 7.01
N PHE A 160 14.74 11.71 8.15
CA PHE A 160 16.10 11.22 8.22
C PHE A 160 16.26 9.80 7.65
N ILE A 161 15.18 9.00 7.63
CA ILE A 161 15.19 7.63 7.10
C ILE A 161 15.08 7.70 5.57
N HIS A 162 14.05 8.39 5.05
CA HIS A 162 13.79 8.41 3.61
C HIS A 162 13.04 9.68 3.21
N ASP A 163 13.23 10.12 1.95
CA ASP A 163 12.57 11.28 1.34
C ASP A 163 11.10 11.02 0.90
N ARG A 164 10.62 9.79 1.08
CA ARG A 164 9.23 9.40 0.79
C ARG A 164 8.67 8.48 1.87
N MET A 165 7.36 8.55 2.07
CA MET A 165 6.59 7.61 2.88
C MET A 165 5.33 7.16 2.12
N PRO A 166 4.70 6.02 2.47
CA PRO A 166 3.38 5.67 1.95
C PRO A 166 2.35 6.75 2.31
N LEU A 167 1.35 6.92 1.45
CA LEU A 167 0.14 7.64 1.82
C LEU A 167 -0.68 6.74 2.75
N ILE A 168 -0.85 7.16 3.99
CA ILE A 168 -1.59 6.45 5.03
C ILE A 168 -2.83 7.26 5.39
N LEU A 169 -3.99 6.64 5.45
CA LEU A 169 -5.21 7.29 5.92
C LEU A 169 -5.65 6.73 7.29
N PRO A 170 -6.36 7.53 8.09
CA PRO A 170 -6.99 7.02 9.29
C PRO A 170 -8.14 6.06 8.92
N GLU A 171 -8.41 5.09 9.77
CA GLU A 171 -9.35 3.99 9.52
C GLU A 171 -10.75 4.48 9.07
N HIS A 172 -11.26 5.53 9.69
CA HIS A 172 -12.60 6.04 9.38
C HIS A 172 -12.75 6.57 7.95
N LEU A 173 -11.65 6.86 7.24
CA LEU A 173 -11.64 7.29 5.83
C LEU A 173 -11.40 6.16 4.84
N VAL A 174 -11.17 4.93 5.30
CA VAL A 174 -10.92 3.77 4.41
C VAL A 174 -12.06 3.55 3.42
N ASN A 175 -13.31 3.58 3.90
CA ASN A 175 -14.47 3.36 3.03
C ASN A 175 -14.68 4.52 2.04
N GLU A 176 -14.38 5.73 2.46
CA GLU A 176 -14.49 6.91 1.59
C GLU A 176 -13.38 6.91 0.53
N TRP A 177 -12.16 6.51 0.89
CA TRP A 177 -11.06 6.38 -0.08
C TRP A 177 -11.36 5.43 -1.22
N ILE A 178 -11.94 4.27 -0.93
CA ILE A 178 -12.29 3.28 -1.96
C ILE A 178 -13.56 3.63 -2.74
N ASN A 179 -14.36 4.60 -2.29
CA ASN A 179 -15.56 5.03 -2.98
C ASN A 179 -15.19 5.83 -4.25
N PRO A 180 -15.53 5.35 -5.47
CA PRO A 180 -15.16 6.03 -6.72
C PRO A 180 -15.74 7.44 -6.85
N ASP A 181 -16.83 7.75 -6.15
CA ASP A 181 -17.48 9.07 -6.20
C ASP A 181 -16.83 10.12 -5.27
N ALA A 182 -16.00 9.70 -4.31
CA ALA A 182 -15.29 10.62 -3.43
C ALA A 182 -14.13 11.33 -4.14
N ASP A 183 -13.85 12.57 -3.78
CA ASP A 183 -12.68 13.30 -4.28
C ASP A 183 -11.40 12.85 -3.56
N PRO A 184 -10.51 12.12 -4.22
CA PRO A 184 -9.27 11.67 -3.58
C PRO A 184 -8.33 12.82 -3.20
N ALA A 185 -8.39 13.97 -3.86
CA ALA A 185 -7.55 15.12 -3.54
C ALA A 185 -7.89 15.73 -2.17
N GLU A 186 -9.16 15.71 -1.78
CA GLU A 186 -9.57 16.15 -0.43
C GLU A 186 -9.14 15.11 0.62
N LEU A 187 -9.29 13.82 0.35
CA LEU A 187 -8.92 12.77 1.29
C LEU A 187 -7.42 12.73 1.58
N VAL A 188 -6.59 13.05 0.60
CA VAL A 188 -5.13 13.13 0.78
C VAL A 188 -4.72 14.17 1.84
N LYS A 189 -5.52 15.21 2.04
CA LYS A 189 -5.25 16.23 3.07
C LYS A 189 -5.34 15.70 4.50
N ALA A 190 -6.12 14.63 4.70
CA ALA A 190 -6.27 13.95 6.00
C ALA A 190 -5.22 12.85 6.24
N ALA A 191 -4.19 12.78 5.40
CA ALA A 191 -3.16 11.75 5.51
C ALA A 191 -2.43 11.81 6.85
N VAL A 192 -2.25 10.63 7.45
CA VAL A 192 -1.50 10.47 8.69
C VAL A 192 -0.02 10.74 8.43
N THR A 193 0.58 11.64 9.20
CA THR A 193 2.02 11.95 9.17
C THR A 193 2.69 11.69 10.51
N ASP A 194 1.91 11.51 11.57
CA ASP A 194 2.41 11.19 12.89
C ASP A 194 2.62 9.67 12.99
N VAL A 195 3.88 9.27 12.84
CA VAL A 195 4.32 7.88 12.79
C VAL A 195 5.46 7.65 13.76
N ILE A 196 5.55 6.44 14.28
CA ILE A 196 6.69 5.95 15.05
C ILE A 196 7.56 5.07 14.16
N ALA A 197 8.88 5.14 14.37
CA ALA A 197 9.85 4.34 13.65
C ALA A 197 10.77 3.63 14.66
N GLU A 198 10.84 2.32 14.56
CA GLU A 198 11.69 1.49 15.40
C GLU A 198 12.71 0.75 14.52
N LYS A 199 13.95 0.61 14.98
CA LYS A 199 14.94 -0.20 14.25
C LYS A 199 14.48 -1.65 14.20
N ALA A 200 14.35 -2.16 12.97
CA ALA A 200 14.07 -3.58 12.76
C ALA A 200 15.38 -4.38 12.80
N ILE A 201 15.33 -5.49 13.54
CA ILE A 201 16.48 -6.42 13.67
C ILE A 201 16.56 -7.30 12.42
#